data_63d3ebfa9234d894db3ac21f618d3adc
#
_entry.id   63d3ebfa9234d894db3ac21f618d3adc
#
_cell.length_a   1.000
_cell.length_b   1.000
_cell.length_c   1.000
_cell.angle_alpha   90.00
_cell.angle_beta   90.00
_cell.angle_gamma   90.00
#
_symmetry.space_group_name_H-M   'P 1'
#
loop_
_entity.id
_entity.type
_entity.pdbx_description
1 polymer ?
#
loop_
_entity_poly.entity_id
_entity_poly.type
_entity_poly.pdbx_seq_one_letter_code
_entity_poly.pdbx_strand_id
1 'polypeptide(L)'
;MITRRSFMAQAAGFTLAALSGELLWAQLSRFHPTTLTVFKSPSCGCCSKWVDHVKAAGFAVEVHDEEDMDSIKDRLGVPSDLRSCHTAQAEGYLIEGHVPAEDIKRLLAARPKLAGLAVPGMPKSTPGMARPGAPAEPYTVVSFQKDGATQVYARH
;
A
#
# COMPACT_ATOMS: atom_id res chain seq x y z
N MET A 1 -64.44 -38.78 -4.55
CA MET A 1 -63.62 -38.29 -5.68
C MET A 1 -62.74 -37.17 -5.15
N ILE A 2 -61.51 -37.44 -4.83
CA ILE A 2 -60.57 -36.44 -4.29
C ILE A 2 -59.66 -36.04 -5.44
N THR A 3 -59.72 -34.78 -5.85
CA THR A 3 -58.99 -34.24 -7.01
C THR A 3 -57.53 -33.98 -6.69
N ARG A 4 -56.62 -34.58 -7.50
CA ARG A 4 -55.18 -34.49 -7.48
C ARG A 4 -54.66 -33.14 -8.02
N ARG A 5 -54.96 -32.00 -7.41
CA ARG A 5 -54.50 -30.68 -7.94
C ARG A 5 -54.04 -29.69 -6.90
N SER A 6 -53.33 -30.08 -5.87
CA SER A 6 -52.77 -29.13 -4.87
C SER A 6 -51.42 -29.52 -4.28
N PHE A 7 -50.49 -30.04 -5.09
CA PHE A 7 -49.14 -30.40 -4.58
C PHE A 7 -47.99 -29.91 -5.47
N MET A 8 -48.14 -28.81 -6.20
CA MET A 8 -47.03 -28.25 -7.00
C MET A 8 -46.85 -26.73 -6.83
N ALA A 9 -46.87 -26.20 -5.62
CA ALA A 9 -46.68 -24.76 -5.43
C ALA A 9 -45.84 -24.38 -4.19
N GLN A 10 -44.93 -25.23 -3.72
CA GLN A 10 -44.07 -24.87 -2.56
C GLN A 10 -42.57 -25.19 -2.72
N ALA A 11 -42.09 -25.51 -3.90
CA ALA A 11 -40.66 -25.81 -4.09
C ALA A 11 -39.80 -24.67 -4.69
N ALA A 12 -40.38 -23.50 -5.00
CA ALA A 12 -39.65 -22.41 -5.68
C ALA A 12 -39.14 -21.31 -4.75
N GLY A 13 -39.42 -21.37 -3.45
CA GLY A 13 -39.06 -20.30 -2.50
C GLY A 13 -37.70 -20.42 -1.80
N PHE A 14 -37.07 -21.60 -1.79
CA PHE A 14 -35.86 -21.84 -1.00
C PHE A 14 -34.52 -21.68 -1.74
N THR A 15 -34.54 -21.56 -3.06
CA THR A 15 -33.26 -21.50 -3.86
C THR A 15 -32.71 -20.08 -4.04
N LEU A 16 -33.50 -19.02 -3.87
CA LEU A 16 -33.01 -17.64 -4.00
C LEU A 16 -32.27 -17.11 -2.76
N ALA A 17 -32.56 -17.62 -1.57
CA ALA A 17 -31.90 -17.17 -0.34
C ALA A 17 -30.46 -17.73 -0.17
N ALA A 18 -30.15 -18.90 -0.77
CA ALA A 18 -28.82 -19.48 -0.69
C ALA A 18 -27.79 -18.77 -1.57
N LEU A 19 -28.20 -18.23 -2.73
CA LEU A 19 -27.30 -17.52 -3.66
C LEU A 19 -26.88 -16.14 -3.16
N SER A 20 -27.68 -15.48 -2.33
CA SER A 20 -27.34 -14.16 -1.77
C SER A 20 -26.31 -14.23 -0.64
N GLY A 21 -26.28 -15.34 0.11
CA GLY A 21 -25.29 -15.55 1.18
C GLY A 21 -23.86 -15.76 0.64
N GLU A 22 -23.72 -16.56 -0.39
CA GLU A 22 -22.42 -16.86 -1.02
C GLU A 22 -21.75 -15.61 -1.62
N LEU A 23 -22.54 -14.71 -2.23
CA LEU A 23 -22.04 -13.47 -2.79
C LEU A 23 -21.56 -12.48 -1.70
N LEU A 24 -22.22 -12.46 -0.55
CA LEU A 24 -21.85 -11.60 0.58
C LEU A 24 -20.56 -12.08 1.24
N TRP A 25 -20.39 -13.39 1.42
CA TRP A 25 -19.18 -13.98 1.95
C TRP A 25 -17.97 -13.79 1.00
N ALA A 26 -18.18 -13.89 -0.31
CA ALA A 26 -17.14 -13.66 -1.32
C ALA A 26 -16.68 -12.18 -1.35
N GLN A 27 -17.51 -11.23 -0.98
CA GLN A 27 -17.15 -9.82 -0.86
C GLN A 27 -16.40 -9.51 0.44
N LEU A 28 -16.75 -10.12 1.55
CA LEU A 28 -16.07 -9.95 2.84
C LEU A 28 -14.66 -10.54 2.84
N SER A 29 -14.42 -11.60 2.07
CA SER A 29 -13.10 -12.24 1.95
C SER A 29 -12.05 -11.44 1.19
N ARG A 30 -12.39 -10.28 0.60
CA ARG A 30 -11.48 -9.44 -0.19
C ARG A 30 -10.82 -8.33 0.60
N PHE A 31 -11.14 -8.14 1.87
CA PHE A 31 -10.50 -7.14 2.73
C PHE A 31 -9.30 -7.73 3.48
N HIS A 32 -8.29 -8.20 2.75
CA HIS A 32 -6.98 -8.38 3.35
C HIS A 32 -6.23 -7.05 3.22
N PRO A 33 -5.74 -6.48 4.32
CA PRO A 33 -4.94 -5.26 4.23
C PRO A 33 -3.71 -5.55 3.38
N THR A 34 -3.40 -4.65 2.44
CA THR A 34 -2.17 -4.76 1.66
C THR A 34 -0.97 -4.76 2.59
N THR A 35 -0.07 -5.72 2.41
CA THR A 35 1.16 -5.81 3.19
C THR A 35 2.26 -4.98 2.53
N LEU A 36 2.90 -4.14 3.34
CA LEU A 36 4.15 -3.46 3.01
C LEU A 36 5.31 -4.24 3.63
N THR A 37 6.21 -4.76 2.81
CA THR A 37 7.49 -5.32 3.27
C THR A 37 8.50 -4.19 3.31
N VAL A 38 8.97 -3.80 4.49
CA VAL A 38 9.81 -2.60 4.73
C VAL A 38 11.21 -3.02 5.13
N PHE A 39 12.20 -2.55 4.39
CA PHE A 39 13.63 -2.70 4.68
C PHE A 39 14.17 -1.38 5.22
N LYS A 40 14.75 -1.38 6.41
CA LYS A 40 15.30 -0.19 7.07
C LYS A 40 16.49 -0.52 7.96
N SER A 41 17.35 0.47 8.25
CA SER A 41 18.34 0.29 9.30
C SER A 41 17.68 0.17 10.68
N PRO A 42 18.18 -0.72 11.57
CA PRO A 42 17.62 -0.89 12.92
C PRO A 42 17.70 0.42 13.74
N SER A 43 18.69 1.27 13.48
CA SER A 43 18.87 2.56 14.17
C SER A 43 18.05 3.73 13.58
N CYS A 44 17.33 3.51 12.47
CA CYS A 44 16.59 4.57 11.78
C CYS A 44 15.25 4.91 12.49
N GLY A 45 15.29 5.92 13.38
CA GLY A 45 14.11 6.34 14.15
C GLY A 45 13.00 6.99 13.30
N CYS A 46 13.33 7.75 12.26
CA CYS A 46 12.32 8.32 11.35
C CYS A 46 11.63 7.25 10.51
N CYS A 47 12.37 6.19 10.12
CA CYS A 47 11.80 5.04 9.42
C CYS A 47 10.75 4.33 10.29
N SER A 48 11.03 4.14 11.58
CA SER A 48 10.07 3.53 12.51
C SER A 48 8.78 4.36 12.62
N LYS A 49 8.91 5.69 12.67
CA LYS A 49 7.73 6.59 12.67
C LYS A 49 6.95 6.54 11.36
N TRP A 50 7.63 6.35 10.22
CA TRP A 50 6.95 6.15 8.95
C TRP A 50 6.20 4.80 8.93
N VAL A 51 6.78 3.74 9.49
CA VAL A 51 6.10 2.45 9.68
C VAL A 51 4.82 2.63 10.51
N ASP A 52 4.87 3.41 11.60
CA ASP A 52 3.66 3.71 12.39
C ASP A 52 2.62 4.47 11.59
N HIS A 53 3.04 5.44 10.74
CA HIS A 53 2.15 6.19 9.85
C HIS A 53 1.39 5.28 8.87
N VAL A 54 2.07 4.35 8.20
CA VAL A 54 1.40 3.45 7.24
C VAL A 54 0.54 2.39 7.94
N LYS A 55 0.94 1.92 9.13
CA LYS A 55 0.10 1.06 9.98
C LYS A 55 -1.19 1.78 10.39
N ALA A 56 -1.10 3.02 10.85
CA ALA A 56 -2.27 3.84 11.21
C ALA A 56 -3.20 4.08 10.00
N ALA A 57 -2.67 4.09 8.78
CA ALA A 57 -3.43 4.19 7.55
C ALA A 57 -4.08 2.86 7.10
N GLY A 58 -3.86 1.75 7.82
CA GLY A 58 -4.51 0.46 7.60
C GLY A 58 -3.69 -0.55 6.78
N PHE A 59 -2.41 -0.30 6.53
CA PHE A 59 -1.53 -1.28 5.93
C PHE A 59 -1.09 -2.34 6.96
N ALA A 60 -1.00 -3.60 6.54
CA ALA A 60 -0.20 -4.59 7.24
C ALA A 60 1.28 -4.31 6.94
N VAL A 61 2.17 -4.45 7.93
CA VAL A 61 3.59 -4.12 7.73
C VAL A 61 4.47 -5.23 8.29
N GLU A 62 5.36 -5.73 7.43
CA GLU A 62 6.45 -6.63 7.77
C GLU A 62 7.77 -5.84 7.69
N VAL A 63 8.52 -5.79 8.79
CA VAL A 63 9.76 -5.00 8.89
C VAL A 63 10.96 -5.93 8.89
N HIS A 64 11.92 -5.64 8.04
CA HIS A 64 13.23 -6.26 7.98
C HIS A 64 14.29 -5.21 8.34
N ASP A 65 14.95 -5.41 9.47
CA ASP A 65 16.06 -4.57 9.88
C ASP A 65 17.33 -5.04 9.16
N GLU A 66 17.98 -4.13 8.41
CA GLU A 66 19.11 -4.39 7.54
C GLU A 66 20.25 -3.40 7.83
N GLU A 67 21.44 -3.92 8.06
CA GLU A 67 22.63 -3.08 8.28
C GLU A 67 23.18 -2.49 6.97
N ASP A 68 23.06 -3.24 5.87
CA ASP A 68 23.50 -2.81 4.54
C ASP A 68 22.31 -2.48 3.63
N MET A 69 21.78 -1.28 3.80
CA MET A 69 20.68 -0.78 3.00
C MET A 69 21.04 -0.55 1.53
N ASP A 70 22.32 -0.28 1.22
CA ASP A 70 22.76 -0.08 -0.17
C ASP A 70 22.66 -1.37 -0.98
N SER A 71 23.12 -2.48 -0.44
CA SER A 71 22.93 -3.80 -1.07
C SER A 71 21.46 -4.17 -1.28
N ILE A 72 20.57 -3.81 -0.33
CA ILE A 72 19.12 -4.01 -0.49
C ILE A 72 18.60 -3.19 -1.66
N LYS A 73 18.92 -1.90 -1.71
CA LYS A 73 18.48 -0.98 -2.77
C LYS A 73 19.00 -1.37 -4.15
N ASP A 74 20.25 -1.83 -4.23
CA ASP A 74 20.85 -2.37 -5.47
C ASP A 74 20.08 -3.60 -5.96
N ARG A 75 19.85 -4.56 -5.08
CA ARG A 75 19.09 -5.78 -5.39
C ARG A 75 17.64 -5.50 -5.84
N LEU A 76 17.01 -4.52 -5.25
CA LEU A 76 15.64 -4.12 -5.58
C LEU A 76 15.57 -3.22 -6.82
N GLY A 77 16.68 -2.67 -7.29
CA GLY A 77 16.73 -1.80 -8.45
C GLY A 77 16.25 -0.37 -8.18
N VAL A 78 16.48 0.13 -6.95
CA VAL A 78 16.18 1.54 -6.60
C VAL A 78 17.21 2.45 -7.26
N PRO A 79 16.82 3.42 -8.14
CA PRO A 79 17.75 4.34 -8.76
C PRO A 79 18.54 5.13 -7.71
N SER A 80 19.86 5.31 -7.93
CA SER A 80 20.77 5.91 -6.96
C SER A 80 20.39 7.33 -6.55
N ASP A 81 19.88 8.12 -7.48
CA ASP A 81 19.45 9.51 -7.30
C ASP A 81 18.11 9.66 -6.55
N LEU A 82 17.36 8.56 -6.40
CA LEU A 82 16.10 8.54 -5.67
C LEU A 82 16.22 7.95 -4.26
N ARG A 83 17.38 7.40 -3.89
CA ARG A 83 17.57 6.72 -2.60
C ARG A 83 17.35 7.62 -1.41
N SER A 84 16.67 7.07 -0.42
CA SER A 84 16.36 7.69 0.87
C SER A 84 16.68 6.72 2.00
N CYS A 85 16.11 6.89 3.19
CA CYS A 85 16.53 6.13 4.38
C CYS A 85 15.96 4.69 4.46
N HIS A 86 14.88 4.37 3.77
CA HIS A 86 14.29 3.02 3.74
C HIS A 86 13.64 2.73 2.40
N THR A 87 13.40 1.46 2.14
CA THR A 87 12.69 0.97 0.96
C THR A 87 11.58 0.03 1.39
N ALA A 88 10.40 0.17 0.82
CA ALA A 88 9.31 -0.78 1.01
C ALA A 88 8.85 -1.36 -0.33
N GLN A 89 8.20 -2.53 -0.26
CA GLN A 89 7.57 -3.19 -1.40
C GLN A 89 6.08 -3.41 -1.10
N ALA A 90 5.24 -3.16 -2.09
CA ALA A 90 3.81 -3.45 -2.04
C ALA A 90 3.29 -3.84 -3.42
N GLU A 91 2.71 -5.02 -3.56
CA GLU A 91 2.08 -5.50 -4.80
C GLU A 91 2.93 -5.31 -6.06
N GLY A 92 4.26 -5.46 -5.93
CA GLY A 92 5.23 -5.32 -7.02
C GLY A 92 5.76 -3.91 -7.25
N TYR A 93 5.27 -2.90 -6.52
CA TYR A 93 5.81 -1.54 -6.53
C TYR A 93 6.87 -1.35 -5.46
N LEU A 94 7.84 -0.48 -5.75
CA LEU A 94 8.82 0.02 -4.80
C LEU A 94 8.35 1.35 -4.22
N ILE A 95 8.51 1.52 -2.92
CA ILE A 95 8.21 2.75 -2.19
C ILE A 95 9.50 3.17 -1.49
N GLU A 96 10.10 4.25 -1.96
CA GLU A 96 11.40 4.73 -1.48
C GLU A 96 11.24 5.97 -0.60
N GLY A 97 11.71 5.89 0.64
CA GLY A 97 11.63 6.97 1.60
C GLY A 97 10.21 7.25 2.13
N HIS A 98 10.00 8.45 2.60
CA HIS A 98 8.84 8.85 3.38
C HIS A 98 7.60 9.20 2.54
N VAL A 99 7.22 8.31 1.61
CA VAL A 99 6.01 8.48 0.77
C VAL A 99 4.77 8.44 1.66
N PRO A 100 3.83 9.41 1.54
CA PRO A 100 2.58 9.40 2.28
C PRO A 100 1.71 8.18 1.99
N ALA A 101 1.03 7.69 3.01
CA ALA A 101 0.15 6.51 2.90
C ALA A 101 -0.97 6.70 1.86
N GLU A 102 -1.49 7.92 1.70
CA GLU A 102 -2.51 8.25 0.71
C GLU A 102 -1.99 8.08 -0.72
N ASP A 103 -0.74 8.45 -0.97
CA ASP A 103 -0.10 8.28 -2.29
C ASP A 103 0.11 6.81 -2.60
N ILE A 104 0.51 6.01 -1.59
CA ILE A 104 0.62 4.56 -1.73
C ILE A 104 -0.76 3.95 -2.05
N LYS A 105 -1.80 4.33 -1.32
CA LYS A 105 -3.17 3.86 -1.59
C LYS A 105 -3.62 4.20 -3.01
N ARG A 106 -3.36 5.43 -3.45
CA ARG A 106 -3.69 5.90 -4.81
C ARG A 106 -2.93 5.11 -5.87
N LEU A 107 -1.64 4.83 -5.65
CA LEU A 107 -0.83 3.99 -6.52
C LEU A 107 -1.43 2.59 -6.66
N LEU A 108 -1.72 1.94 -5.54
CA LEU A 108 -2.23 0.56 -5.51
C LEU A 108 -3.64 0.45 -6.10
N ALA A 109 -4.46 1.49 -5.95
CA ALA A 109 -5.80 1.54 -6.55
C ALA A 109 -5.76 1.75 -8.07
N ALA A 110 -4.89 2.65 -8.54
CA ALA A 110 -4.78 3.00 -9.95
C ALA A 110 -3.98 1.97 -10.78
N ARG A 111 -3.06 1.23 -10.12
CA ARG A 111 -2.18 0.21 -10.74
C ARG A 111 -1.49 0.67 -12.03
N PRO A 112 -0.88 1.86 -12.06
CA PRO A 112 -0.20 2.35 -13.26
C PRO A 112 1.04 1.51 -13.58
N LYS A 113 1.44 1.51 -14.84
CA LYS A 113 2.62 0.78 -15.29
C LYS A 113 3.90 1.59 -14.98
N LEU A 114 4.41 1.46 -13.75
CA LEU A 114 5.64 2.10 -13.27
C LEU A 114 6.36 1.19 -12.26
N ALA A 115 7.60 1.51 -11.87
CA ALA A 115 8.37 0.73 -10.92
C ALA A 115 8.03 1.09 -9.47
N GLY A 116 7.76 2.36 -9.18
CA GLY A 116 7.47 2.76 -7.82
C GLY A 116 7.31 4.27 -7.61
N LEU A 117 7.20 4.66 -6.34
CA LEU A 117 7.18 6.04 -5.87
C LEU A 117 8.39 6.31 -4.99
N ALA A 118 8.91 7.53 -5.03
CA ALA A 118 10.00 7.97 -4.17
C ALA A 118 9.75 9.37 -3.61
N VAL A 119 10.25 9.61 -2.39
CA VAL A 119 10.50 10.93 -1.84
C VAL A 119 12.02 11.04 -1.66
N PRO A 120 12.74 11.61 -2.65
CA PRO A 120 14.18 11.76 -2.57
C PRO A 120 14.61 12.67 -1.42
N GLY A 121 15.79 12.42 -0.87
CA GLY A 121 16.28 13.15 0.30
C GLY A 121 15.47 12.79 1.56
N MET A 122 15.34 13.71 2.47
CA MET A 122 14.57 13.55 3.71
C MET A 122 13.87 14.88 4.06
N PRO A 123 12.86 15.31 3.27
CA PRO A 123 12.16 16.55 3.53
C PRO A 123 11.50 16.52 4.91
N LYS A 124 11.64 17.61 5.68
CA LYS A 124 11.26 17.64 7.10
C LYS A 124 9.76 17.57 7.36
N SER A 125 8.93 17.84 6.35
CA SER A 125 7.46 17.79 6.45
C SER A 125 6.85 16.44 6.07
N THR A 126 7.67 15.45 5.69
CA THR A 126 7.18 14.13 5.30
C THR A 126 6.73 13.29 6.52
N PRO A 127 5.83 12.31 6.32
CA PRO A 127 5.42 11.41 7.38
C PRO A 127 6.61 10.73 8.08
N GLY A 128 6.67 10.79 9.41
CA GLY A 128 7.79 10.27 10.20
C GLY A 128 8.95 11.26 10.39
N MET A 129 9.07 12.32 9.57
CA MET A 129 10.05 13.40 9.71
C MET A 129 9.44 14.66 10.36
N ALA A 130 8.15 14.91 10.11
CA ALA A 130 7.45 16.09 10.61
C ALA A 130 7.53 16.18 12.15
N ARG A 131 7.76 17.45 12.63
CA ARG A 131 7.79 17.76 14.06
C ARG A 131 6.62 18.69 14.39
N PRO A 132 5.92 18.49 15.52
CA PRO A 132 4.89 19.41 15.97
C PRO A 132 5.41 20.85 16.07
N GLY A 133 4.68 21.81 15.48
CA GLY A 133 5.04 23.24 15.50
C GLY A 133 6.16 23.67 14.54
N ALA A 134 6.77 22.76 13.79
CA ALA A 134 7.70 23.15 12.73
C ALA A 134 6.94 23.70 11.51
N PRO A 135 7.52 24.71 10.81
CA PRO A 135 6.96 25.18 9.54
C PRO A 135 6.85 24.04 8.52
N ALA A 136 5.74 24.01 7.78
CA ALA A 136 5.58 23.07 6.68
C ALA A 136 6.52 23.45 5.53
N GLU A 137 7.30 22.48 5.06
CA GLU A 137 8.16 22.59 3.88
C GLU A 137 7.51 21.81 2.74
N PRO A 138 7.30 22.40 1.56
CA PRO A 138 6.75 21.66 0.42
C PRO A 138 7.72 20.58 -0.03
N TYR A 139 7.19 19.42 -0.43
CA TYR A 139 7.97 18.33 -0.99
C TYR A 139 7.23 17.65 -2.14
N THR A 140 7.97 16.87 -2.91
CA THR A 140 7.44 16.19 -4.09
C THR A 140 7.59 14.69 -3.94
N VAL A 141 6.52 13.96 -4.24
CA VAL A 141 6.54 12.53 -4.51
C VAL A 141 6.75 12.37 -6.02
N VAL A 142 7.75 11.58 -6.39
CA VAL A 142 8.01 11.25 -7.80
C VAL A 142 7.66 9.79 -8.07
N SER A 143 7.10 9.51 -9.23
CA SER A 143 7.02 8.16 -9.78
C SER A 143 8.27 7.87 -10.59
N PHE A 144 8.69 6.61 -10.64
CA PHE A 144 9.86 6.21 -11.42
C PHE A 144 9.63 4.90 -12.18
N GLN A 145 10.35 4.75 -13.29
CA GLN A 145 10.37 3.57 -14.13
C GLN A 145 11.64 2.75 -13.85
N LYS A 146 11.68 1.52 -14.36
CA LYS A 146 12.88 0.65 -14.23
C LYS A 146 14.11 1.19 -14.98
N ASP A 147 13.91 2.01 -15.99
CA ASP A 147 14.97 2.70 -16.74
C ASP A 147 15.44 3.99 -16.07
N GLY A 148 14.91 4.32 -14.90
CA GLY A 148 15.24 5.53 -14.12
C GLY A 148 14.45 6.78 -14.53
N ALA A 149 13.60 6.74 -15.54
CA ALA A 149 12.76 7.88 -15.90
C ALA A 149 11.82 8.25 -14.76
N THR A 150 11.72 9.55 -14.44
CA THR A 150 10.93 10.06 -13.33
C THR A 150 9.89 11.07 -13.77
N GLN A 151 8.78 11.14 -13.02
CA GLN A 151 7.74 12.16 -13.18
C GLN A 151 7.20 12.58 -11.82
N VAL A 152 6.73 13.82 -11.72
CA VAL A 152 6.02 14.28 -10.52
C VAL A 152 4.72 13.50 -10.37
N TYR A 153 4.56 12.82 -9.24
CA TYR A 153 3.36 12.08 -8.88
C TYR A 153 2.41 12.91 -8.00
N ALA A 154 2.96 13.59 -7.00
CA ALA A 154 2.23 14.49 -6.09
C ALA A 154 3.12 15.62 -5.57
N ARG A 155 2.48 16.73 -5.16
CA ARG A 155 3.11 17.82 -4.39
C ARG A 155 2.33 18.01 -3.09
N HIS A 156 3.05 18.16 -2.02
CA HIS A 156 2.54 18.36 -0.67
C HIS A 156 3.06 19.64 -0.06
#